data_97f1e3038990fda43dee5464b053b5b3
#
_entry.id   97f1e3038990fda43dee5464b053b5b3
#
_cell.length_a   1.000
_cell.length_b   1.000
_cell.length_c   1.000
_cell.angle_alpha   90.00
_cell.angle_beta   90.00
_cell.angle_gamma   90.00
#
_symmetry.space_group_name_H-M   'P 1'
#
loop_
_entity.id
_entity.type
_entity.pdbx_description
1 polymer ?
#
loop_
_entity_poly.entity_id
_entity_poly.type
_entity_poly.pdbx_seq_one_letter_code
_entity_poly.pdbx_strand_id
1 'polypeptide(L)'
;EEQDIMIHDMEVDLSGIFTENSLDAMLLVESVGNDRTDFIAAYGGLFFLGILLSVAFILAAVLIIYFKQISEGYEDKSRFAIMQKVGLTDREIRRSINSQLLTVFFLPLLFAGLHLCFAFPLIKKILLLFGFLNNRLFILTTLISFAAFAVFYTVIYRMTSNAYYDIVRGPRENR
;
A
#
# COMPACT_ATOMS: atom_id res chain seq x y z
N GLU A 1 -1.54 -33.53 -15.20
CA GLU A 1 -1.07 -34.11 -16.48
C GLU A 1 -1.88 -35.36 -16.85
N GLU A 2 -1.96 -36.41 -16.01
CA GLU A 2 -2.75 -37.63 -16.28
C GLU A 2 -4.26 -37.36 -16.26
N GLN A 3 -4.75 -36.51 -15.39
CA GLN A 3 -6.15 -36.06 -15.35
C GLN A 3 -6.54 -35.19 -16.53
N ASP A 4 -5.64 -34.35 -17.01
CA ASP A 4 -5.88 -33.46 -18.14
C ASP A 4 -5.96 -34.26 -19.45
N ILE A 5 -5.15 -35.31 -19.59
CA ILE A 5 -5.19 -36.23 -20.73
C ILE A 5 -6.53 -37.00 -20.73
N MET A 6 -6.95 -37.51 -19.57
CA MET A 6 -8.20 -38.25 -19.43
C MET A 6 -9.44 -37.40 -19.73
N ILE A 7 -9.43 -36.11 -19.33
CA ILE A 7 -10.50 -35.17 -19.63
C ILE A 7 -10.52 -34.84 -21.12
N HIS A 8 -9.37 -34.63 -21.74
CA HIS A 8 -9.26 -34.36 -23.17
C HIS A 8 -9.78 -35.57 -24.01
N ASP A 9 -9.41 -36.79 -23.65
CA ASP A 9 -9.89 -37.99 -24.32
C ASP A 9 -11.41 -38.15 -24.16
N MET A 10 -11.96 -37.87 -22.97
CA MET A 10 -13.40 -37.89 -22.71
C MET A 10 -14.15 -36.80 -23.47
N GLU A 11 -13.58 -35.64 -23.63
CA GLU A 11 -14.12 -34.52 -24.40
C GLU A 11 -14.19 -34.83 -25.90
N VAL A 12 -13.14 -35.49 -26.44
CA VAL A 12 -13.08 -35.95 -27.83
C VAL A 12 -14.13 -37.05 -28.08
N ASP A 13 -14.25 -38.04 -27.18
CA ASP A 13 -15.25 -39.11 -27.30
C ASP A 13 -16.69 -38.58 -27.23
N LEU A 14 -16.99 -37.69 -26.29
CA LEU A 14 -18.30 -37.07 -26.16
C LEU A 14 -18.64 -36.18 -27.36
N SER A 15 -17.70 -35.40 -27.87
CA SER A 15 -17.91 -34.56 -29.07
C SER A 15 -18.23 -35.41 -30.30
N GLY A 16 -17.61 -36.59 -30.44
CA GLY A 16 -17.91 -37.56 -31.49
C GLY A 16 -19.34 -38.05 -31.43
N ILE A 17 -19.82 -38.44 -30.25
CA ILE A 17 -21.17 -38.94 -30.01
C ILE A 17 -22.25 -37.84 -30.29
N PHE A 18 -21.98 -36.59 -29.91
CA PHE A 18 -22.91 -35.49 -30.11
C PHE A 18 -22.97 -34.99 -31.56
N THR A 19 -21.86 -35.08 -32.29
CA THR A 19 -21.82 -34.71 -33.74
C THR A 19 -22.62 -35.68 -34.57
N GLU A 20 -22.61 -36.97 -34.20
CA GLU A 20 -23.37 -38.03 -34.90
C GLU A 20 -24.89 -37.90 -34.69
N ASN A 21 -25.32 -37.32 -33.57
CA ASN A 21 -26.75 -37.15 -33.22
C ASN A 21 -27.32 -35.76 -33.54
N SER A 22 -26.63 -34.89 -34.29
CA SER A 22 -27.07 -33.53 -34.67
C SER A 22 -27.57 -32.65 -33.49
N LEU A 23 -27.11 -32.91 -32.29
CA LEU A 23 -27.35 -32.05 -31.16
C LEU A 23 -26.23 -31.03 -31.09
N ASP A 24 -26.52 -29.79 -31.50
CA ASP A 24 -25.67 -28.59 -31.36
C ASP A 24 -25.45 -28.20 -29.88
N ALA A 25 -25.14 -29.17 -29.04
CA ALA A 25 -24.81 -28.95 -27.63
C ALA A 25 -23.30 -28.82 -27.51
N MET A 26 -22.80 -27.62 -27.41
CA MET A 26 -21.42 -27.32 -26.97
C MET A 26 -21.28 -27.80 -25.53
N LEU A 27 -20.74 -28.99 -25.34
CA LEU A 27 -20.31 -29.45 -24.01
C LEU A 27 -18.97 -28.84 -23.68
N LEU A 28 -18.99 -27.84 -22.82
CA LEU A 28 -17.78 -27.34 -22.16
C LEU A 28 -17.48 -28.26 -20.97
N VAL A 29 -16.53 -29.18 -21.16
CA VAL A 29 -15.93 -29.93 -20.05
C VAL A 29 -14.80 -29.07 -19.49
N GLU A 30 -15.07 -28.41 -18.39
CA GLU A 30 -14.13 -27.54 -17.73
C GLU A 30 -13.22 -28.36 -16.81
N SER A 31 -11.90 -28.31 -17.04
CA SER A 31 -10.93 -29.02 -16.19
C SER A 31 -10.60 -28.19 -14.96
N VAL A 32 -10.74 -28.76 -13.77
CA VAL A 32 -10.36 -28.10 -12.49
C VAL A 32 -8.89 -27.65 -12.48
N GLY A 33 -8.03 -28.32 -13.25
CA GLY A 33 -6.63 -27.93 -13.40
C GLY A 33 -6.44 -26.64 -14.20
N ASN A 34 -7.14 -26.48 -15.31
CA ASN A 34 -7.12 -25.27 -16.14
C ASN A 34 -7.74 -24.08 -15.41
N ASP A 35 -8.90 -24.29 -14.78
CA ASP A 35 -9.59 -23.25 -13.99
C ASP A 35 -8.70 -22.69 -12.89
N ARG A 36 -7.95 -23.56 -12.22
CA ARG A 36 -7.02 -23.14 -11.17
C ARG A 36 -5.87 -22.30 -11.74
N THR A 37 -5.37 -22.65 -12.90
CA THR A 37 -4.26 -21.93 -13.55
C THR A 37 -4.72 -20.55 -14.01
N ASP A 38 -5.89 -20.47 -14.65
CA ASP A 38 -6.48 -19.21 -15.12
C ASP A 38 -6.86 -18.30 -13.96
N PHE A 39 -7.40 -18.88 -12.88
CA PHE A 39 -7.69 -18.17 -11.65
C PHE A 39 -6.42 -17.56 -11.03
N ILE A 40 -5.34 -18.36 -10.88
CA ILE A 40 -4.07 -17.88 -10.34
C ILE A 40 -3.47 -16.81 -11.26
N ALA A 41 -3.53 -16.96 -12.57
CA ALA A 41 -3.02 -15.98 -13.51
C ALA A 41 -3.77 -14.64 -13.43
N ALA A 42 -5.10 -14.67 -13.41
CA ALA A 42 -5.94 -13.47 -13.32
C ALA A 42 -5.75 -12.74 -12.00
N TYR A 43 -5.86 -13.45 -10.87
CA TYR A 43 -5.72 -12.83 -9.54
C TYR A 43 -4.28 -12.47 -9.20
N GLY A 44 -3.31 -13.27 -9.65
CA GLY A 44 -1.88 -12.98 -9.52
C GLY A 44 -1.49 -11.71 -10.28
N GLY A 45 -2.03 -11.52 -11.47
CA GLY A 45 -1.84 -10.31 -12.28
C GLY A 45 -2.41 -9.06 -11.60
N LEU A 46 -3.64 -9.13 -11.07
CA LEU A 46 -4.25 -8.05 -10.31
C LEU A 46 -3.48 -7.73 -9.02
N PHE A 47 -3.01 -8.77 -8.32
CA PHE A 47 -2.21 -8.61 -7.11
C PHE A 47 -0.86 -7.94 -7.41
N PHE A 48 -0.19 -8.36 -8.47
CA PHE A 48 1.06 -7.74 -8.93
C PHE A 48 0.86 -6.26 -9.29
N LEU A 49 -0.20 -5.94 -10.05
CA LEU A 49 -0.56 -4.57 -10.39
C LEU A 49 -0.85 -3.74 -9.14
N GLY A 50 -1.56 -4.31 -8.17
CA GLY A 50 -1.86 -3.68 -6.89
C GLY A 50 -0.60 -3.33 -6.08
N ILE A 51 0.36 -4.25 -6.01
CA ILE A 51 1.66 -4.00 -5.36
C ILE A 51 2.43 -2.90 -6.08
N LEU A 52 2.54 -2.98 -7.40
CA LEU A 52 3.27 -1.99 -8.21
C LEU A 52 2.68 -0.59 -8.04
N LEU A 53 1.36 -0.49 -8.09
CA LEU A 53 0.65 0.77 -7.89
C LEU A 53 0.84 1.31 -6.47
N SER A 54 0.78 0.44 -5.46
CA SER A 54 1.02 0.79 -4.06
C SER A 54 2.42 1.35 -3.85
N VAL A 55 3.44 0.71 -4.40
CA VAL A 55 4.83 1.19 -4.34
C VAL A 55 4.97 2.54 -5.02
N ALA A 56 4.38 2.73 -6.20
CA ALA A 56 4.42 4.00 -6.92
C ALA A 56 3.76 5.14 -6.12
N PHE A 57 2.59 4.89 -5.52
CA PHE A 57 1.92 5.89 -4.68
C PHE A 57 2.68 6.21 -3.40
N ILE A 58 3.29 5.20 -2.74
CA ILE A 58 4.10 5.42 -1.55
C ILE A 58 5.31 6.29 -1.89
N LEU A 59 6.03 5.99 -2.98
CA LEU A 59 7.17 6.80 -3.42
C LEU A 59 6.75 8.24 -3.75
N ALA A 60 5.65 8.42 -4.48
CA ALA A 60 5.12 9.74 -4.80
C ALA A 60 4.77 10.54 -3.53
N ALA A 61 4.06 9.93 -2.58
CA ALA A 61 3.70 10.56 -1.32
C ALA A 61 4.92 10.97 -0.50
N VAL A 62 5.93 10.08 -0.40
CA VAL A 62 7.20 10.37 0.30
C VAL A 62 7.91 11.55 -0.33
N LEU A 63 8.05 11.58 -1.67
CA LEU A 63 8.71 12.67 -2.37
C LEU A 63 7.98 14.00 -2.17
N ILE A 64 6.67 14.02 -2.29
CA ILE A 64 5.85 15.23 -2.10
C ILE A 64 6.04 15.78 -0.68
N ILE A 65 5.91 14.92 0.35
CA ILE A 65 6.05 15.34 1.73
C ILE A 65 7.48 15.79 2.01
N TYR A 66 8.47 15.05 1.54
CA TYR A 66 9.88 15.39 1.73
C TYR A 66 10.22 16.75 1.14
N PHE A 67 9.93 16.98 -0.15
CA PHE A 67 10.24 18.24 -0.81
C PHE A 67 9.46 19.41 -0.22
N LYS A 68 8.19 19.20 0.16
CA LYS A 68 7.42 20.23 0.86
C LYS A 68 8.09 20.64 2.17
N GLN A 69 8.52 19.68 2.99
CA GLN A 69 9.15 19.96 4.27
C GLN A 69 10.53 20.63 4.11
N ILE A 70 11.30 20.24 3.10
CA ILE A 70 12.57 20.89 2.78
C ILE A 70 12.35 22.35 2.39
N SER A 71 11.37 22.64 1.53
CA SER A 71 11.01 24.02 1.15
C SER A 71 10.59 24.86 2.35
N GLU A 72 9.70 24.33 3.20
CA GLU A 72 9.30 24.99 4.44
C GLU A 72 10.49 25.23 5.38
N GLY A 73 11.44 24.30 5.45
CA GLY A 73 12.66 24.46 6.24
C GLY A 73 13.52 25.64 5.80
N TYR A 74 13.65 25.88 4.49
CA TYR A 74 14.36 27.05 3.97
C TYR A 74 13.63 28.36 4.26
N GLU A 75 12.31 28.39 4.17
CA GLU A 75 11.49 29.56 4.48
C GLU A 75 11.55 29.90 5.98
N ASP A 76 11.50 28.90 6.83
CA ASP A 76 11.52 29.08 8.28
C ASP A 76 12.90 29.39 8.86
N LYS A 77 13.97 29.18 8.08
CA LYS A 77 15.35 29.43 8.53
C LYS A 77 15.56 30.85 9.11
N SER A 78 15.00 31.84 8.46
CA SER A 78 15.09 33.23 8.93
C SER A 78 14.34 33.45 10.25
N ARG A 79 13.20 32.84 10.43
CA ARG A 79 12.39 32.91 11.65
C ARG A 79 13.10 32.27 12.84
N PHE A 80 13.70 31.11 12.64
CA PHE A 80 14.47 30.43 13.69
C PHE A 80 15.77 31.17 14.03
N ALA A 81 16.43 31.80 13.06
CA ALA A 81 17.58 32.66 13.32
C ALA A 81 17.24 33.87 14.23
N ILE A 82 16.03 34.42 14.07
CA ILE A 82 15.54 35.49 14.96
C ILE A 82 15.27 34.95 16.36
N MET A 83 14.62 33.78 16.45
CA MET A 83 14.33 33.13 17.73
C MET A 83 15.60 32.81 18.53
N GLN A 84 16.69 32.37 17.87
CA GLN A 84 17.99 32.18 18.51
C GLN A 84 18.57 33.48 19.06
N LYS A 85 18.42 34.59 18.34
CA LYS A 85 18.89 35.91 18.81
C LYS A 85 18.11 36.40 20.04
N VAL A 86 16.88 35.99 20.20
CA VAL A 86 16.03 36.30 21.37
C VAL A 86 16.30 35.37 22.56
N GLY A 87 17.16 34.36 22.39
CA GLY A 87 17.63 33.49 23.47
C GLY A 87 17.02 32.08 23.50
N LEU A 88 16.29 31.67 22.47
CA LEU A 88 15.83 30.26 22.41
C LEU A 88 17.02 29.30 22.25
N THR A 89 17.00 28.25 23.03
CA THR A 89 18.01 27.18 22.97
C THR A 89 17.77 26.25 21.77
N ASP A 90 18.83 25.64 21.25
CA ASP A 90 18.74 24.60 20.19
C ASP A 90 17.75 23.49 20.54
N ARG A 91 17.59 23.15 21.82
CA ARG A 91 16.68 22.12 22.30
C ARG A 91 15.21 22.54 22.17
N GLU A 92 14.90 23.79 22.44
CA GLU A 92 13.54 24.34 22.31
C GLU A 92 13.15 24.45 20.84
N ILE A 93 14.08 24.90 19.99
CA ILE A 93 13.90 24.96 18.55
C ILE A 93 13.60 23.55 18.00
N ARG A 94 14.42 22.57 18.35
CA ARG A 94 14.20 21.18 17.90
C ARG A 94 12.86 20.61 18.39
N ARG A 95 12.45 20.94 19.60
CA ARG A 95 11.15 20.51 20.13
C ARG A 95 10.00 21.14 19.37
N SER A 96 10.08 22.40 19.03
CA SER A 96 9.09 23.12 18.23
C SER A 96 8.94 22.50 16.84
N ILE A 97 10.07 22.30 16.15
CA ILE A 97 10.13 21.65 14.83
C ILE A 97 9.51 20.26 14.88
N ASN A 98 9.92 19.42 15.84
CA ASN A 98 9.39 18.07 15.96
C ASN A 98 7.88 18.07 16.22
N SER A 99 7.34 18.98 17.02
CA SER A 99 5.91 19.08 17.28
C SER A 99 5.13 19.46 16.02
N GLN A 100 5.64 20.40 15.24
CA GLN A 100 5.02 20.83 13.99
C GLN A 100 5.04 19.70 12.94
N LEU A 101 6.20 19.11 12.71
CA LEU A 101 6.37 18.01 11.77
C LEU A 101 5.55 16.78 12.16
N LEU A 102 5.49 16.47 13.46
CA LEU A 102 4.68 15.35 13.95
C LEU A 102 3.21 15.51 13.56
N THR A 103 2.67 16.71 13.72
CA THR A 103 1.27 16.99 13.33
C THR A 103 1.08 16.80 11.83
N VAL A 104 1.97 17.36 11.00
CA VAL A 104 1.87 17.28 9.52
C VAL A 104 1.98 15.83 9.02
N PHE A 105 2.86 15.03 9.65
CA PHE A 105 3.06 13.64 9.25
C PHE A 105 1.99 12.70 9.79
N PHE A 106 1.60 12.81 11.05
CA PHE A 106 0.70 11.85 11.66
C PHE A 106 -0.78 12.12 11.39
N LEU A 107 -1.14 13.34 11.03
CA LEU A 107 -2.52 13.66 10.64
C LEU A 107 -3.00 12.84 9.43
N PRO A 108 -2.26 12.77 8.29
CA PRO A 108 -2.64 11.92 7.17
C PRO A 108 -2.71 10.43 7.54
N LEU A 109 -1.80 9.95 8.38
CA LEU A 109 -1.81 8.56 8.85
C LEU A 109 -3.05 8.23 9.66
N LEU A 110 -3.47 9.16 10.53
CA LEU A 110 -4.71 9.04 11.31
C LEU A 110 -5.93 8.98 10.39
N PHE A 111 -6.00 9.86 9.39
CA PHE A 111 -7.08 9.85 8.40
C PHE A 111 -7.07 8.57 7.56
N ALA A 112 -5.89 8.05 7.19
CA ALA A 112 -5.77 6.77 6.49
C ALA A 112 -6.34 5.61 7.34
N GLY A 113 -6.02 5.56 8.63
CA GLY A 113 -6.59 4.60 9.57
C GLY A 113 -8.12 4.73 9.70
N LEU A 114 -8.62 5.95 9.80
CA LEU A 114 -10.06 6.23 9.85
C LEU A 114 -10.76 5.76 8.57
N HIS A 115 -10.23 6.08 7.40
CA HIS A 115 -10.76 5.61 6.11
C HIS A 115 -10.76 4.09 6.02
N LEU A 116 -9.69 3.45 6.48
CA LEU A 116 -9.60 1.99 6.51
C LEU A 116 -10.69 1.38 7.40
N CYS A 117 -10.98 1.97 8.56
CA CYS A 117 -12.07 1.52 9.43
C CYS A 117 -13.44 1.59 8.74
N PHE A 118 -13.72 2.68 8.00
CA PHE A 118 -14.96 2.83 7.25
C PHE A 118 -15.02 1.92 6.02
N ALA A 119 -13.90 1.73 5.32
CA ALA A 119 -13.82 0.86 4.15
C ALA A 119 -13.88 -0.64 4.51
N PHE A 120 -13.48 -1.02 5.73
CA PHE A 120 -13.36 -2.39 6.16
C PHE A 120 -14.62 -3.25 5.93
N PRO A 121 -15.85 -2.80 6.30
CA PRO A 121 -17.06 -3.58 6.05
C PRO A 121 -17.36 -3.78 4.56
N LEU A 122 -17.03 -2.78 3.72
CA LEU A 122 -17.22 -2.86 2.28
C LEU A 122 -16.25 -3.88 1.65
N ILE A 123 -14.97 -3.76 1.99
CA ILE A 123 -13.93 -4.69 1.51
C ILE A 123 -14.26 -6.13 1.95
N LYS A 124 -14.71 -6.32 3.19
CA LYS A 124 -15.15 -7.64 3.67
C LYS A 124 -16.28 -8.23 2.82
N LYS A 125 -17.29 -7.43 2.45
CA LYS A 125 -18.39 -7.90 1.60
C LYS A 125 -17.89 -8.31 0.21
N ILE A 126 -16.97 -7.54 -0.37
CA ILE A 126 -16.34 -7.87 -1.66
C ILE A 126 -15.57 -9.18 -1.55
N LEU A 127 -14.76 -9.37 -0.51
CA LEU A 127 -13.98 -10.60 -0.29
C LEU A 127 -14.89 -11.84 -0.11
N LEU A 128 -16.05 -11.68 0.52
CA LEU A 128 -17.04 -12.77 0.64
C LEU A 128 -17.58 -13.23 -0.72
N LEU A 129 -17.73 -12.33 -1.71
CA LEU A 129 -18.13 -12.69 -3.08
C LEU A 129 -17.06 -13.55 -3.77
N PHE A 130 -15.80 -13.43 -3.37
CA PHE A 130 -14.69 -14.25 -3.89
C PHE A 130 -14.42 -15.51 -3.03
N GLY A 131 -15.32 -15.86 -2.10
CA GLY A 131 -15.20 -17.07 -1.28
C GLY A 131 -14.23 -16.97 -0.10
N PHE A 132 -13.71 -15.79 0.22
CA PHE A 132 -12.84 -15.58 1.38
C PHE A 132 -13.66 -15.52 2.68
N LEU A 133 -13.80 -16.65 3.35
CA LEU A 133 -14.63 -16.79 4.56
C LEU A 133 -13.89 -16.53 5.87
N ASN A 134 -12.55 -16.47 5.85
CA ASN A 134 -11.76 -16.37 7.07
C ASN A 134 -11.61 -14.93 7.56
N ASN A 135 -12.58 -14.48 8.36
CA ASN A 135 -12.62 -13.14 8.92
C ASN A 135 -11.43 -12.81 9.84
N ARG A 136 -10.89 -13.80 10.59
CA ARG A 136 -9.74 -13.59 11.48
C ARG A 136 -8.48 -13.25 10.67
N LEU A 137 -8.28 -13.98 9.59
CA LEU A 137 -7.12 -13.81 8.71
C LEU A 137 -7.16 -12.44 8.04
N PHE A 138 -8.35 -12.00 7.60
CA PHE A 138 -8.54 -10.69 7.01
C PHE A 138 -8.24 -9.54 7.99
N ILE A 139 -8.76 -9.61 9.22
CA ILE A 139 -8.47 -8.61 10.26
C ILE A 139 -6.97 -8.57 10.57
N LEU A 140 -6.34 -9.73 10.74
CA LEU A 140 -4.92 -9.82 11.09
C LEU A 140 -4.03 -9.26 9.97
N THR A 141 -4.28 -9.62 8.72
CA THR A 141 -3.52 -9.08 7.56
C THR A 141 -3.69 -7.58 7.43
N THR A 142 -4.90 -7.07 7.59
CA THR A 142 -5.17 -5.62 7.54
C THR A 142 -4.40 -4.88 8.64
N LEU A 143 -4.41 -5.40 9.86
CA LEU A 143 -3.71 -4.80 10.99
C LEU A 143 -2.19 -4.82 10.80
N ILE A 144 -1.63 -5.95 10.36
CA ILE A 144 -0.19 -6.10 10.09
C ILE A 144 0.24 -5.15 8.95
N SER A 145 -0.54 -5.07 7.88
CA SER A 145 -0.26 -4.18 6.75
C SER A 145 -0.28 -2.71 7.17
N PHE A 146 -1.27 -2.30 7.97
CA PHE A 146 -1.34 -0.94 8.49
C PHE A 146 -0.18 -0.63 9.45
N ALA A 147 0.18 -1.57 10.32
CA ALA A 147 1.32 -1.42 11.22
C ALA A 147 2.65 -1.31 10.46
N ALA A 148 2.87 -2.14 9.44
CA ALA A 148 4.05 -2.07 8.57
C ALA A 148 4.15 -0.71 7.86
N PHE A 149 3.03 -0.21 7.34
CA PHE A 149 2.95 1.11 6.73
C PHE A 149 3.25 2.23 7.75
N ALA A 150 2.71 2.16 8.96
CA ALA A 150 2.96 3.13 10.02
C ALA A 150 4.43 3.17 10.46
N VAL A 151 5.09 2.01 10.54
CA VAL A 151 6.53 1.91 10.82
C VAL A 151 7.34 2.58 9.72
N PHE A 152 7.07 2.22 8.46
CA PHE A 152 7.72 2.83 7.30
C PHE A 152 7.55 4.35 7.29
N TYR A 153 6.34 4.84 7.54
CA TYR A 153 6.02 6.26 7.60
C TYR A 153 6.75 6.99 8.74
N THR A 154 6.93 6.32 9.88
CA THR A 154 7.71 6.85 11.01
C THR A 154 9.19 6.98 10.68
N VAL A 155 9.75 6.06 9.88
CA VAL A 155 11.14 6.16 9.40
C VAL A 155 11.31 7.40 8.51
N ILE A 156 10.40 7.62 7.56
CA ILE A 156 10.41 8.80 6.68
C ILE A 156 10.30 10.09 7.51
N TYR A 157 9.39 10.12 8.49
CA TYR A 157 9.27 11.25 9.43
C TYR A 157 10.62 11.57 10.11
N ARG A 158 11.32 10.57 10.63
CA ARG A 158 12.61 10.79 11.29
C ARG A 158 13.69 11.32 10.35
N MET A 159 13.76 10.77 9.14
CA MET A 159 14.70 11.26 8.12
C MET A 159 14.41 12.72 7.75
N THR A 160 13.14 13.03 7.48
CA THR A 160 12.72 14.38 7.10
C THR A 160 12.90 15.37 8.24
N SER A 161 12.59 15.01 9.49
CA SER A 161 12.77 15.85 10.67
C SER A 161 14.24 16.22 10.89
N ASN A 162 15.15 15.27 10.68
CA ASN A 162 16.58 15.57 10.80
C ASN A 162 17.06 16.52 9.69
N ALA A 163 16.67 16.28 8.45
CA ALA A 163 17.02 17.14 7.32
C ALA A 163 16.48 18.55 7.49
N TYR A 164 15.24 18.70 7.93
CA TYR A 164 14.63 19.99 8.23
C TYR A 164 15.41 20.74 9.32
N TYR A 165 15.74 20.05 10.42
CA TYR A 165 16.50 20.65 11.51
C TYR A 165 17.88 21.13 11.07
N ASP A 166 18.58 20.37 10.24
CA ASP A 166 19.90 20.74 9.72
C ASP A 166 19.83 21.99 8.83
N ILE A 167 18.76 22.14 8.03
CA ILE A 167 18.53 23.33 7.20
C ILE A 167 18.28 24.57 8.06
N VAL A 168 17.41 24.44 9.05
CA VAL A 168 17.00 25.56 9.92
C VAL A 168 18.15 26.04 10.79
N ARG A 169 18.97 25.12 11.29
CA ARG A 169 20.14 25.48 12.14
C ARG A 169 21.23 26.23 11.37
N GLY A 170 21.36 25.99 10.04
CA GLY A 170 22.44 26.54 9.24
C GLY A 170 23.81 25.93 9.51
N PRO A 171 24.85 26.34 8.74
CA PRO A 171 26.21 25.86 8.97
C PRO A 171 26.67 26.18 10.39
N ARG A 172 27.32 25.24 11.07
CA ARG A 172 28.02 25.49 12.32
C ARG A 172 29.17 26.43 11.99
N GLU A 173 29.04 27.68 12.36
CA GLU A 173 30.21 28.58 12.43
C GLU A 173 31.11 28.00 13.54
N ASN A 174 32.24 27.40 13.13
CA ASN A 174 33.28 26.95 14.06
C ASN A 174 33.81 28.18 14.79
N ARG A 175 33.32 28.41 16.00
CA ARG A 175 33.96 29.27 16.97
C ARG A 175 34.90 28.47 17.85
#